data_cb18e425cee6ffc5eebce454aa8fdcc5
#
_entry.id   cb18e425cee6ffc5eebce454aa8fdcc5
#
_cell.length_a   1.000
_cell.length_b   1.000
_cell.length_c   1.000
_cell.angle_alpha   90.00
_cell.angle_beta   90.00
_cell.angle_gamma   90.00
#
_symmetry.space_group_name_H-M   'P 1'
#
loop_
_entity.id
_entity.type
_entity.pdbx_description
1 polymer ?
#
loop_
_entity_poly.entity_id
_entity_poly.type
_entity_poly.pdbx_seq_one_letter_code
_entity_poly.pdbx_strand_id
1 'polypeptide(L)'
;MNELRYQTQENLNTIQIKLPLEISVKIKYTDPVVTFKEVMEGVNLKKYLVKQSNETRGRDGYDPEVLLKIVLFAYMINVRSTRKIESLCQNDIRLMYLSDEATPTHMTICNFINTYLLDNIENISNDIVKYIIKKRNIDIRTLFIDGTKIEAFPNKYTWVWKNACITNRDKQFKYIEELFKKINNDDILDINTYFEVKSIYNIEELEEYLNRLQNIANNNNIKFVYGKGKRKKNIQKYYDELKTIIGTLKEYAGKIDKCGDGRSSYSKTDVDATFMRMKTDYMGNTALLPAYNWQLVTCGELILYGLTTQTASDGKCFIPLMNKYKEIFGY
;
A
#
# COMPACT_ATOMS: atom_id res chain seq x y z
N MET A 1 -59.55 4.69 -23.51
CA MET A 1 -58.22 5.08 -24.02
C MET A 1 -57.07 4.54 -23.21
N ASN A 2 -57.20 4.36 -21.91
CA ASN A 2 -56.10 3.82 -21.07
C ASN A 2 -55.88 2.32 -21.21
N GLU A 3 -56.92 1.51 -21.37
CA GLU A 3 -56.78 0.07 -21.52
C GLU A 3 -56.08 -0.35 -22.84
N LEU A 4 -56.31 0.35 -23.91
CA LEU A 4 -55.63 0.11 -25.18
C LEU A 4 -54.11 0.43 -25.11
N ARG A 5 -53.71 1.42 -24.30
CA ARG A 5 -52.29 1.74 -24.05
C ARG A 5 -51.60 0.67 -23.22
N TYR A 6 -52.25 0.10 -22.21
CA TYR A 6 -51.71 -0.99 -21.41
C TYR A 6 -51.52 -2.29 -22.22
N GLN A 7 -52.53 -2.65 -23.00
CA GLN A 7 -52.42 -3.84 -23.87
C GLN A 7 -51.35 -3.69 -24.95
N THR A 8 -51.13 -2.50 -25.49
CA THR A 8 -50.06 -2.25 -26.47
C THR A 8 -48.68 -2.28 -25.86
N GLN A 9 -48.52 -1.80 -24.62
CA GLN A 9 -47.23 -1.88 -23.88
C GLN A 9 -46.90 -3.29 -23.45
N GLU A 10 -47.84 -4.09 -22.95
CA GLU A 10 -47.62 -5.49 -22.59
C GLU A 10 -47.28 -6.33 -23.84
N ASN A 11 -47.93 -6.10 -24.97
CA ASN A 11 -47.60 -6.80 -26.21
C ASN A 11 -46.23 -6.42 -26.78
N LEU A 12 -45.83 -5.15 -26.70
CA LEU A 12 -44.51 -4.69 -27.13
C LEU A 12 -43.41 -5.23 -26.23
N ASN A 13 -43.61 -5.23 -24.92
CA ASN A 13 -42.64 -5.82 -23.97
C ASN A 13 -42.49 -7.33 -24.14
N THR A 14 -43.61 -8.03 -24.41
CA THR A 14 -43.56 -9.51 -24.63
C THR A 14 -42.90 -9.86 -25.97
N ILE A 15 -43.07 -9.03 -27.01
CA ILE A 15 -42.38 -9.21 -28.30
C ILE A 15 -40.93 -8.84 -28.23
N GLN A 16 -40.53 -7.78 -27.48
CA GLN A 16 -39.13 -7.43 -27.27
C GLN A 16 -38.33 -8.45 -26.44
N ILE A 17 -38.96 -9.09 -25.46
CA ILE A 17 -38.36 -10.15 -24.67
C ILE A 17 -38.15 -11.44 -25.50
N LYS A 18 -38.96 -11.67 -26.53
CA LYS A 18 -38.90 -12.86 -27.38
C LYS A 18 -38.02 -12.73 -28.62
N LEU A 19 -37.50 -11.57 -28.95
CA LEU A 19 -36.49 -11.38 -29.97
C LEU A 19 -35.10 -11.46 -29.31
N PRO A 20 -34.38 -12.58 -29.43
CA PRO A 20 -32.98 -12.65 -28.98
C PRO A 20 -32.14 -11.80 -29.94
N LEU A 21 -32.09 -10.51 -29.71
CA LEU A 21 -31.11 -9.65 -30.36
C LEU A 21 -29.75 -9.99 -29.75
N GLU A 22 -28.99 -10.79 -30.46
CA GLU A 22 -27.60 -11.01 -30.07
C GLU A 22 -26.87 -9.67 -30.03
N ILE A 23 -26.45 -9.26 -28.85
CA ILE A 23 -25.72 -8.00 -28.60
C ILE A 23 -24.44 -7.94 -29.45
N SER A 24 -23.84 -9.09 -29.72
CA SER A 24 -22.68 -9.26 -30.62
C SER A 24 -22.88 -8.62 -31.99
N VAL A 25 -24.09 -8.66 -32.56
CA VAL A 25 -24.38 -8.07 -33.88
C VAL A 25 -24.32 -6.55 -33.90
N LYS A 26 -24.43 -5.89 -32.72
CA LYS A 26 -24.38 -4.42 -32.60
C LYS A 26 -22.96 -3.90 -32.41
N ILE A 27 -22.01 -4.75 -32.07
CA ILE A 27 -20.61 -4.38 -31.80
C ILE A 27 -19.82 -4.45 -33.12
N LYS A 28 -19.16 -3.35 -33.46
CA LYS A 28 -18.27 -3.32 -34.63
C LYS A 28 -17.09 -4.24 -34.39
N TYR A 29 -16.69 -4.98 -35.42
CA TYR A 29 -15.51 -5.87 -35.33
C TYR A 29 -14.21 -5.14 -34.94
N THR A 30 -14.11 -3.85 -35.25
CA THR A 30 -12.99 -2.99 -34.89
C THR A 30 -13.08 -2.43 -33.46
N ASP A 31 -14.14 -2.72 -32.71
CA ASP A 31 -14.25 -2.24 -31.32
C ASP A 31 -13.21 -2.93 -30.44
N PRO A 32 -12.47 -2.18 -29.59
CA PRO A 32 -11.48 -2.75 -28.66
C PRO A 32 -12.02 -3.87 -27.76
N VAL A 33 -13.33 -3.92 -27.49
CA VAL A 33 -13.92 -4.98 -26.68
C VAL A 33 -13.78 -6.38 -27.29
N VAL A 34 -13.76 -6.47 -28.63
CA VAL A 34 -13.60 -7.74 -29.34
C VAL A 34 -12.20 -8.31 -29.08
N THR A 35 -11.17 -7.48 -29.29
CA THR A 35 -9.79 -7.88 -29.01
C THR A 35 -9.57 -8.16 -27.53
N PHE A 36 -10.18 -7.36 -26.64
CA PHE A 36 -10.12 -7.59 -25.20
C PHE A 36 -10.69 -8.96 -24.83
N LYS A 37 -11.89 -9.28 -25.32
CA LYS A 37 -12.53 -10.59 -25.07
C LYS A 37 -11.66 -11.75 -25.55
N GLU A 38 -11.11 -11.64 -26.75
CA GLU A 38 -10.23 -12.65 -27.34
C GLU A 38 -8.98 -12.89 -26.46
N VAL A 39 -8.37 -11.82 -25.94
CA VAL A 39 -7.21 -11.93 -25.04
C VAL A 39 -7.59 -12.60 -23.73
N MET A 40 -8.72 -12.18 -23.13
CA MET A 40 -9.18 -12.73 -21.83
C MET A 40 -9.56 -14.22 -21.94
N GLU A 41 -10.11 -14.65 -23.07
CA GLU A 41 -10.45 -16.08 -23.32
C GLU A 41 -9.20 -16.93 -23.66
N GLY A 42 -8.14 -16.31 -24.17
CA GLY A 42 -6.88 -16.96 -24.50
C GLY A 42 -5.99 -17.25 -23.30
N VAL A 43 -6.27 -16.69 -22.14
CA VAL A 43 -5.44 -16.83 -20.92
C VAL A 43 -6.20 -17.61 -19.85
N ASN A 44 -5.58 -18.63 -19.26
CA ASN A 44 -6.19 -19.35 -18.13
C ASN A 44 -6.04 -18.55 -16.83
N LEU A 45 -7.04 -17.73 -16.53
CA LEU A 45 -7.09 -16.89 -15.33
C LEU A 45 -7.85 -17.51 -14.16
N LYS A 46 -8.55 -18.63 -14.36
CA LYS A 46 -9.31 -19.34 -13.32
C LYS A 46 -8.50 -19.65 -12.07
N LYS A 47 -7.23 -20.00 -12.24
CA LYS A 47 -6.32 -20.33 -11.13
C LYS A 47 -6.16 -19.21 -10.08
N TYR A 48 -6.38 -17.96 -10.46
CA TYR A 48 -6.31 -16.79 -9.57
C TYR A 48 -7.65 -16.43 -8.93
N LEU A 49 -8.73 -17.04 -9.38
CA LEU A 49 -10.11 -16.70 -9.02
C LEU A 49 -10.78 -17.77 -8.13
N VAL A 50 -10.01 -18.73 -7.64
CA VAL A 50 -10.50 -19.78 -6.76
C VAL A 50 -10.70 -19.25 -5.36
N LYS A 51 -11.94 -19.37 -4.83
CA LYS A 51 -12.24 -18.99 -3.44
C LYS A 51 -11.67 -20.04 -2.48
N GLN A 52 -10.90 -19.59 -1.49
CA GLN A 52 -10.31 -20.48 -0.47
C GLN A 52 -11.31 -20.99 0.59
N SER A 53 -12.57 -20.57 0.56
CA SER A 53 -13.56 -20.95 1.57
C SER A 53 -14.51 -22.03 1.07
N ASN A 54 -14.65 -23.11 1.86
CA ASN A 54 -15.60 -24.20 1.68
C ASN A 54 -17.05 -23.84 2.06
N GLU A 55 -17.43 -22.57 2.09
CA GLU A 55 -18.78 -22.15 2.42
C GLU A 55 -19.71 -22.36 1.23
N THR A 56 -20.41 -23.50 1.24
CA THR A 56 -21.44 -23.88 0.27
C THR A 56 -22.83 -23.29 0.57
N ARG A 57 -22.94 -22.39 1.55
CA ARG A 57 -24.22 -21.77 1.95
C ARG A 57 -24.34 -20.36 1.40
N GLY A 58 -25.42 -20.10 0.67
CA GLY A 58 -25.78 -18.78 0.15
C GLY A 58 -26.33 -18.83 -1.28
N ARG A 59 -26.72 -17.66 -1.81
CA ARG A 59 -27.10 -17.48 -3.21
C ARG A 59 -25.87 -17.66 -4.09
N ASP A 60 -26.04 -18.33 -5.24
CA ASP A 60 -24.99 -18.42 -6.24
C ASP A 60 -24.49 -17.04 -6.63
N GLY A 61 -23.16 -16.84 -6.53
CA GLY A 61 -22.51 -15.60 -6.89
C GLY A 61 -22.34 -15.47 -8.40
N TYR A 62 -21.96 -14.27 -8.85
CA TYR A 62 -21.51 -14.07 -10.23
C TYR A 62 -20.22 -14.85 -10.47
N ASP A 63 -20.04 -15.35 -11.71
CA ASP A 63 -18.77 -15.95 -12.13
C ASP A 63 -17.61 -14.94 -11.96
N PRO A 64 -16.56 -15.28 -11.19
CA PRO A 64 -15.41 -14.40 -11.00
C PRO A 64 -14.70 -14.02 -12.31
N GLU A 65 -14.72 -14.85 -13.36
CA GLU A 65 -14.17 -14.51 -14.67
C GLU A 65 -14.96 -13.38 -15.35
N VAL A 66 -16.28 -13.42 -15.22
CA VAL A 66 -17.15 -12.36 -15.73
C VAL A 66 -16.86 -11.03 -14.99
N LEU A 67 -16.76 -11.08 -13.66
CA LEU A 67 -16.41 -9.89 -12.87
C LEU A 67 -15.03 -9.34 -13.22
N LEU A 68 -14.05 -10.21 -13.48
CA LEU A 68 -12.72 -9.81 -13.91
C LEU A 68 -12.77 -9.08 -15.26
N LYS A 69 -13.50 -9.62 -16.25
CA LYS A 69 -13.67 -8.97 -17.56
C LYS A 69 -14.30 -7.60 -17.42
N ILE A 70 -15.36 -7.49 -16.62
CA ILE A 70 -16.06 -6.20 -16.34
C ILE A 70 -15.08 -5.17 -15.75
N VAL A 71 -14.34 -5.54 -14.70
CA VAL A 71 -13.46 -4.60 -13.99
C VAL A 71 -12.31 -4.16 -14.89
N LEU A 72 -11.61 -5.10 -15.54
CA LEU A 72 -10.46 -4.77 -16.38
C LEU A 72 -10.85 -3.94 -17.60
N PHE A 73 -11.99 -4.27 -18.25
CA PHE A 73 -12.48 -3.47 -19.38
C PHE A 73 -12.91 -2.07 -18.96
N ALA A 74 -13.61 -1.94 -17.82
CA ALA A 74 -13.99 -0.64 -17.27
C ALA A 74 -12.74 0.22 -16.98
N TYR A 75 -11.67 -0.36 -16.44
CA TYR A 75 -10.41 0.35 -16.22
C TYR A 75 -9.72 0.74 -17.52
N MET A 76 -9.77 -0.13 -18.54
CA MET A 76 -9.22 0.17 -19.87
C MET A 76 -9.91 1.39 -20.51
N ILE A 77 -11.21 1.58 -20.29
CA ILE A 77 -11.96 2.77 -20.73
C ILE A 77 -11.95 3.92 -19.71
N ASN A 78 -11.03 3.87 -18.75
CA ASN A 78 -10.80 4.88 -17.69
C ASN A 78 -11.97 5.10 -16.72
N VAL A 79 -12.78 4.07 -16.48
CA VAL A 79 -13.85 4.09 -15.47
C VAL A 79 -13.42 3.29 -14.24
N ARG A 80 -13.16 3.98 -13.13
CA ARG A 80 -12.62 3.37 -11.87
C ARG A 80 -13.64 3.28 -10.74
N SER A 81 -14.73 4.05 -10.81
CA SER A 81 -15.78 4.05 -9.78
C SER A 81 -16.67 2.81 -9.91
N THR A 82 -16.75 1.98 -8.88
CA THR A 82 -17.60 0.78 -8.86
C THR A 82 -19.07 1.06 -9.15
N ARG A 83 -19.59 2.21 -8.67
CA ARG A 83 -20.98 2.65 -9.01
C ARG A 83 -21.15 3.01 -10.48
N LYS A 84 -20.12 3.61 -11.10
CA LYS A 84 -20.15 3.87 -12.54
C LYS A 84 -20.05 2.56 -13.34
N ILE A 85 -19.24 1.60 -12.87
CA ILE A 85 -19.13 0.26 -13.50
C ILE A 85 -20.48 -0.45 -13.44
N GLU A 86 -21.17 -0.45 -12.29
CA GLU A 86 -22.53 -0.99 -12.16
C GLU A 86 -23.50 -0.36 -13.21
N SER A 87 -23.49 0.97 -13.33
CA SER A 87 -24.31 1.67 -14.32
C SER A 87 -23.93 1.28 -15.76
N LEU A 88 -22.64 1.11 -16.06
CA LEU A 88 -22.21 0.68 -17.40
C LEU A 88 -22.64 -0.75 -17.73
N CYS A 89 -22.65 -1.68 -16.76
CA CYS A 89 -23.18 -3.03 -16.97
C CYS A 89 -24.65 -3.04 -17.41
N GLN A 90 -25.39 -2.00 -17.05
CA GLN A 90 -26.80 -1.84 -17.42
C GLN A 90 -27.04 -1.07 -18.73
N ASN A 91 -26.08 -0.22 -19.15
CA ASN A 91 -26.29 0.76 -20.21
C ASN A 91 -25.27 0.72 -21.36
N ASP A 92 -24.13 0.05 -21.20
CA ASP A 92 -23.10 -0.05 -22.24
C ASP A 92 -23.11 -1.45 -22.88
N ILE A 93 -23.40 -1.51 -24.16
CA ILE A 93 -23.50 -2.77 -24.93
C ILE A 93 -22.19 -3.59 -24.89
N ARG A 94 -21.03 -2.96 -24.73
CA ARG A 94 -19.73 -3.63 -24.65
C ARG A 94 -19.60 -4.40 -23.34
N LEU A 95 -20.02 -3.79 -22.21
CA LEU A 95 -20.03 -4.51 -20.93
C LEU A 95 -21.11 -5.57 -20.88
N MET A 96 -22.30 -5.33 -21.45
CA MET A 96 -23.31 -6.38 -21.60
C MET A 96 -22.79 -7.58 -22.37
N TYR A 97 -22.05 -7.34 -23.47
CA TYR A 97 -21.42 -8.37 -24.29
C TYR A 97 -20.33 -9.15 -23.53
N LEU A 98 -19.55 -8.51 -22.65
CA LEU A 98 -18.52 -9.14 -21.86
C LEU A 98 -19.06 -9.92 -20.66
N SER A 99 -20.20 -9.49 -20.14
CA SER A 99 -20.79 -10.00 -18.91
C SER A 99 -21.92 -11.01 -19.15
N ASP A 100 -22.24 -11.30 -20.42
CA ASP A 100 -23.44 -12.06 -20.80
C ASP A 100 -24.70 -11.50 -20.11
N GLU A 101 -24.85 -10.17 -20.17
CA GLU A 101 -25.93 -9.37 -19.56
C GLU A 101 -25.98 -9.39 -18.01
N ALA A 102 -24.92 -9.89 -17.34
CA ALA A 102 -24.86 -9.84 -15.89
C ALA A 102 -24.74 -8.38 -15.40
N THR A 103 -25.53 -8.03 -14.39
CA THR A 103 -25.58 -6.69 -13.79
C THR A 103 -25.18 -6.71 -12.32
N PRO A 104 -23.89 -6.91 -12.00
CA PRO A 104 -23.41 -6.94 -10.62
C PRO A 104 -23.55 -5.58 -9.96
N THR A 105 -23.95 -5.55 -8.69
CA THR A 105 -23.99 -4.30 -7.91
C THR A 105 -22.58 -3.79 -7.62
N HIS A 106 -22.44 -2.48 -7.35
CA HIS A 106 -21.17 -1.87 -6.98
C HIS A 106 -20.51 -2.53 -5.75
N MET A 107 -21.30 -3.05 -4.80
CA MET A 107 -20.78 -3.80 -3.65
C MET A 107 -20.19 -5.15 -4.06
N THR A 108 -20.84 -5.86 -4.98
CA THR A 108 -20.31 -7.13 -5.56
C THR A 108 -18.98 -6.86 -6.24
N ILE A 109 -18.89 -5.81 -7.05
CA ILE A 109 -17.66 -5.39 -7.74
C ILE A 109 -16.56 -5.03 -6.72
N CYS A 110 -16.89 -4.24 -5.69
CA CYS A 110 -15.96 -3.85 -4.65
C CYS A 110 -15.43 -5.07 -3.88
N ASN A 111 -16.31 -5.98 -3.48
CA ASN A 111 -15.92 -7.22 -2.79
C ASN A 111 -15.03 -8.09 -3.68
N PHE A 112 -15.34 -8.20 -4.98
CA PHE A 112 -14.52 -8.93 -5.93
C PHE A 112 -13.10 -8.36 -6.02
N ILE A 113 -12.98 -7.03 -6.18
CA ILE A 113 -11.67 -6.36 -6.23
C ILE A 113 -10.86 -6.65 -4.96
N ASN A 114 -11.48 -6.50 -3.79
CA ASN A 114 -10.78 -6.69 -2.52
C ASN A 114 -10.44 -8.15 -2.21
N THR A 115 -11.26 -9.10 -2.67
CA THR A 115 -11.08 -10.52 -2.35
C THR A 115 -10.14 -11.22 -3.33
N TYR A 116 -10.19 -10.88 -4.62
CA TYR A 116 -9.48 -11.62 -5.66
C TYR A 116 -8.35 -10.81 -6.32
N LEU A 117 -8.53 -9.49 -6.54
CA LEU A 117 -7.57 -8.73 -7.32
C LEU A 117 -6.40 -8.18 -6.52
N LEU A 118 -6.59 -7.80 -5.26
CA LEU A 118 -5.51 -7.19 -4.46
C LEU A 118 -4.24 -8.02 -4.47
N ASP A 119 -4.35 -9.33 -4.30
CA ASP A 119 -3.19 -10.22 -4.20
C ASP A 119 -2.79 -10.84 -5.55
N ASN A 120 -3.66 -10.82 -6.56
CA ASN A 120 -3.46 -11.55 -7.80
C ASN A 120 -3.29 -10.68 -9.04
N ILE A 121 -3.60 -9.38 -8.97
CA ILE A 121 -3.64 -8.51 -10.16
C ILE A 121 -2.31 -8.47 -10.91
N GLU A 122 -1.20 -8.54 -10.20
CA GLU A 122 0.12 -8.57 -10.81
C GLU A 122 0.36 -9.85 -11.61
N ASN A 123 0.03 -10.99 -11.04
CA ASN A 123 0.16 -12.29 -11.70
C ASN A 123 -0.78 -12.41 -12.91
N ILE A 124 -2.01 -11.91 -12.77
CA ILE A 124 -2.99 -11.81 -13.87
C ILE A 124 -2.42 -10.96 -15.01
N SER A 125 -1.89 -9.78 -14.69
CA SER A 125 -1.27 -8.89 -15.67
C SER A 125 -0.08 -9.56 -16.37
N ASN A 126 0.80 -10.22 -15.63
CA ASN A 126 1.96 -10.92 -16.18
C ASN A 126 1.56 -12.05 -17.14
N ASP A 127 0.52 -12.82 -16.82
CA ASP A 127 0.04 -13.89 -17.69
C ASP A 127 -0.60 -13.35 -18.98
N ILE A 128 -1.37 -12.26 -18.87
CA ILE A 128 -1.93 -11.56 -20.03
C ILE A 128 -0.81 -11.05 -20.95
N VAL A 129 0.21 -10.40 -20.37
CA VAL A 129 1.36 -9.88 -21.13
C VAL A 129 2.13 -11.01 -21.81
N LYS A 130 2.42 -12.12 -21.11
CA LYS A 130 3.07 -13.31 -21.69
C LYS A 130 2.27 -13.88 -22.85
N TYR A 131 0.95 -13.95 -22.72
CA TYR A 131 0.08 -14.40 -23.82
C TYR A 131 0.18 -13.49 -25.04
N ILE A 132 0.13 -12.16 -24.84
CA ILE A 132 0.24 -11.18 -25.92
C ILE A 132 1.60 -11.30 -26.63
N ILE A 133 2.70 -11.38 -25.86
CA ILE A 133 4.05 -11.56 -26.38
C ILE A 133 4.12 -12.80 -27.28
N LYS A 134 3.62 -13.93 -26.79
CA LYS A 134 3.60 -15.18 -27.53
C LYS A 134 2.74 -15.09 -28.80
N LYS A 135 1.52 -14.55 -28.66
CA LYS A 135 0.56 -14.45 -29.77
C LYS A 135 1.05 -13.51 -30.89
N ARG A 136 1.70 -12.41 -30.52
CA ARG A 136 2.22 -11.40 -31.46
C ARG A 136 3.68 -11.63 -31.85
N ASN A 137 4.33 -12.65 -31.30
CA ASN A 137 5.76 -12.94 -31.49
C ASN A 137 6.66 -11.71 -31.25
N ILE A 138 6.44 -11.03 -30.12
CA ILE A 138 7.16 -9.79 -29.77
C ILE A 138 8.54 -10.14 -29.24
N ASP A 139 9.58 -9.54 -29.79
CA ASP A 139 10.96 -9.65 -29.28
C ASP A 139 11.16 -8.70 -28.09
N ILE A 140 11.34 -9.27 -26.90
CA ILE A 140 11.48 -8.52 -25.64
C ILE A 140 12.93 -8.28 -25.19
N ARG A 141 13.93 -8.44 -26.08
CA ARG A 141 15.34 -8.22 -25.74
C ARG A 141 15.70 -6.75 -25.57
N THR A 142 14.95 -5.85 -26.18
CA THR A 142 15.17 -4.39 -26.04
C THR A 142 14.13 -3.81 -25.10
N LEU A 143 14.58 -3.32 -23.93
CA LEU A 143 13.73 -2.77 -22.89
C LEU A 143 13.90 -1.27 -22.77
N PHE A 144 12.80 -0.58 -22.59
CA PHE A 144 12.76 0.83 -22.21
C PHE A 144 12.23 0.94 -20.79
N ILE A 145 12.95 1.68 -19.96
CA ILE A 145 12.60 1.89 -18.55
C ILE A 145 12.39 3.37 -18.33
N ASP A 146 11.22 3.74 -17.81
CA ASP A 146 10.93 5.12 -17.41
C ASP A 146 10.21 5.13 -16.06
N GLY A 147 10.55 6.14 -15.26
CA GLY A 147 9.99 6.35 -13.93
C GLY A 147 9.12 7.59 -13.85
N THR A 148 7.98 7.44 -13.20
CA THR A 148 7.12 8.56 -12.82
C THR A 148 6.84 8.57 -11.32
N LYS A 149 6.65 9.76 -10.76
CA LYS A 149 6.30 9.94 -9.36
C LYS A 149 4.80 10.18 -9.24
N ILE A 150 4.13 9.34 -8.47
CA ILE A 150 2.70 9.42 -8.23
C ILE A 150 2.50 10.02 -6.84
N GLU A 151 1.83 11.17 -6.77
CA GLU A 151 1.50 11.81 -5.50
C GLU A 151 0.54 10.93 -4.68
N ALA A 152 0.88 10.69 -3.41
CA ALA A 152 0.01 10.05 -2.46
C ALA A 152 -0.94 11.08 -1.82
N PHE A 153 -2.02 10.59 -1.20
CA PHE A 153 -3.05 11.44 -0.56
C PHE A 153 -2.97 11.54 0.99
N PRO A 154 -1.81 11.39 1.65
CA PRO A 154 -1.72 11.59 3.08
C PRO A 154 -1.71 13.08 3.42
N ASN A 155 -1.79 13.37 4.73
CA ASN A 155 -1.61 14.74 5.21
C ASN A 155 -0.20 15.24 4.88
N LYS A 156 -0.10 16.27 4.04
CA LYS A 156 1.15 16.83 3.49
C LYS A 156 2.11 17.38 4.57
N TYR A 157 1.62 17.71 5.73
CA TYR A 157 2.40 18.36 6.80
C TYR A 157 2.85 17.42 7.92
N THR A 158 2.58 16.12 7.83
CA THR A 158 2.94 15.13 8.84
C THR A 158 4.04 14.19 8.35
N TRP A 159 5.26 14.65 8.34
CA TRP A 159 6.41 13.87 7.88
C TRP A 159 7.36 13.48 9.00
N VAL A 160 8.12 12.42 8.76
CA VAL A 160 9.23 11.97 9.61
C VAL A 160 10.47 11.84 8.73
N TRP A 161 11.56 12.48 9.18
CA TRP A 161 12.85 12.42 8.51
C TRP A 161 13.81 11.52 9.29
N LYS A 162 14.39 10.50 8.61
CA LYS A 162 15.34 9.54 9.21
C LYS A 162 16.52 10.24 9.88
N ASN A 163 17.16 11.18 9.17
CA ASN A 163 18.33 11.90 9.71
C ASN A 163 18.00 12.76 10.92
N ALA A 164 16.82 13.38 10.96
CA ALA A 164 16.37 14.12 12.14
C ALA A 164 16.16 13.19 13.34
N CYS A 165 15.59 12.00 13.13
CA CYS A 165 15.44 10.99 14.18
C CYS A 165 16.78 10.49 14.69
N ILE A 166 17.77 10.24 13.81
CA ILE A 166 19.14 9.86 14.19
C ILE A 166 19.80 10.97 15.01
N THR A 167 19.80 12.20 14.52
CA THR A 167 20.39 13.34 15.23
C THR A 167 19.76 13.55 16.62
N ASN A 168 18.44 13.41 16.73
CA ASN A 168 17.74 13.56 17.99
C ASN A 168 17.99 12.37 18.94
N ARG A 169 18.12 11.13 18.40
CA ARG A 169 18.54 9.97 19.17
C ARG A 169 19.94 10.20 19.76
N ASP A 170 20.88 10.68 18.97
CA ASP A 170 22.26 10.92 19.41
C ASP A 170 22.34 12.03 20.48
N LYS A 171 21.44 13.02 20.44
CA LYS A 171 21.27 13.99 21.54
C LYS A 171 20.79 13.31 22.83
N GLN A 172 19.90 12.31 22.73
CA GLN A 172 19.47 11.57 23.94
C GLN A 172 20.63 10.83 24.58
N PHE A 173 21.56 10.28 23.81
CA PHE A 173 22.76 9.64 24.38
C PHE A 173 23.63 10.62 25.18
N LYS A 174 23.75 11.88 24.73
CA LYS A 174 24.45 12.92 25.51
C LYS A 174 23.72 13.23 26.82
N TYR A 175 22.38 13.27 26.81
CA TYR A 175 21.60 13.47 28.04
C TYR A 175 21.79 12.30 29.01
N ILE A 176 21.89 11.06 28.53
CA ILE A 176 22.18 9.88 29.38
C ILE A 176 23.57 10.00 29.97
N GLU A 177 24.58 10.40 29.18
CA GLU A 177 25.93 10.62 29.67
C GLU A 177 25.99 11.63 30.84
N GLU A 178 25.30 12.78 30.68
CA GLU A 178 25.20 13.78 31.74
C GLU A 178 24.43 13.26 32.96
N LEU A 179 23.35 12.52 32.73
CA LEU A 179 22.53 11.91 33.79
C LEU A 179 23.37 10.90 34.60
N PHE A 180 24.09 10.02 33.94
CA PHE A 180 24.89 9.00 34.61
C PHE A 180 26.07 9.63 35.37
N LYS A 181 26.70 10.71 34.86
CA LYS A 181 27.67 11.50 35.60
C LYS A 181 27.08 12.09 36.87
N LYS A 182 25.84 12.62 36.82
CA LYS A 182 25.13 13.13 38.00
C LYS A 182 24.80 12.03 39.00
N ILE A 183 24.35 10.88 38.53
CA ILE A 183 24.02 9.73 39.35
C ILE A 183 25.27 9.21 40.08
N ASN A 184 26.36 9.05 39.35
CA ASN A 184 27.65 8.52 39.93
C ASN A 184 28.27 9.50 40.94
N ASN A 185 27.93 10.78 40.91
CA ASN A 185 28.42 11.80 41.87
C ASN A 185 27.44 12.03 43.03
N ASP A 186 26.34 11.29 43.12
CA ASP A 186 25.37 11.45 44.20
C ASP A 186 25.68 10.45 45.34
N ASP A 187 25.95 10.95 46.54
CA ASP A 187 26.33 10.19 47.75
C ASP A 187 25.30 9.13 48.19
N ILE A 188 24.13 9.09 47.56
CA ILE A 188 23.04 8.16 47.87
C ILE A 188 23.30 6.75 47.32
N LEU A 189 24.26 6.62 46.41
CA LEU A 189 24.60 5.33 45.76
C LEU A 189 25.77 4.67 46.50
N ASP A 190 25.59 3.40 46.85
CA ASP A 190 26.67 2.57 47.32
C ASP A 190 27.79 2.48 46.29
N ILE A 191 29.06 2.42 46.76
CA ILE A 191 30.31 2.36 45.95
C ILE A 191 30.23 1.25 44.88
N ASN A 192 29.37 0.27 45.01
CA ASN A 192 29.22 -0.85 44.07
C ASN A 192 28.19 -0.58 42.95
N THR A 193 27.56 0.61 42.88
CA THR A 193 26.51 0.92 41.89
C THR A 193 27.00 1.98 40.91
N TYR A 194 28.02 1.66 40.13
CA TYR A 194 28.53 2.53 39.08
C TYR A 194 27.74 2.35 37.79
N PHE A 195 27.31 3.45 37.23
CA PHE A 195 26.65 3.52 35.89
C PHE A 195 27.74 3.83 34.86
N GLU A 196 27.99 2.89 33.96
CA GLU A 196 29.00 3.04 32.92
C GLU A 196 28.64 4.15 31.95
N VAL A 197 29.52 5.13 31.79
CA VAL A 197 29.30 6.26 30.86
C VAL A 197 29.86 5.90 29.50
N LYS A 198 28.98 5.78 28.48
CA LYS A 198 29.26 5.45 27.09
C LYS A 198 28.78 6.53 26.16
N SER A 199 29.28 6.54 24.92
CA SER A 199 28.79 7.40 23.85
C SER A 199 27.54 6.87 23.14
N ILE A 200 27.31 5.55 23.21
CA ILE A 200 26.18 4.85 22.60
C ILE A 200 25.68 3.80 23.58
N TYR A 201 24.36 3.71 23.74
CA TYR A 201 23.71 2.75 24.63
C TYR A 201 22.71 1.88 23.87
N ASN A 202 22.58 0.61 24.29
CA ASN A 202 21.49 -0.25 23.88
C ASN A 202 20.27 -0.01 24.79
N ILE A 203 19.08 -0.12 24.23
CA ILE A 203 17.82 0.10 24.99
C ILE A 203 17.68 -0.93 26.11
N GLU A 204 18.04 -2.19 25.85
CA GLU A 204 18.00 -3.26 26.84
C GLU A 204 18.91 -2.97 28.05
N GLU A 205 20.12 -2.49 27.79
CA GLU A 205 21.07 -2.06 28.83
C GLU A 205 20.52 -0.90 29.67
N LEU A 206 19.87 0.06 29.02
CA LEU A 206 19.24 1.18 29.74
C LEU A 206 18.05 0.74 30.60
N GLU A 207 17.32 -0.28 30.17
CA GLU A 207 16.24 -0.88 30.97
C GLU A 207 16.81 -1.61 32.22
N GLU A 208 17.97 -2.25 32.09
CA GLU A 208 18.66 -2.81 33.25
C GLU A 208 19.09 -1.72 34.25
N TYR A 209 19.63 -0.60 33.77
CA TYR A 209 19.94 0.54 34.64
C TYR A 209 18.69 1.13 35.30
N LEU A 210 17.58 1.20 34.59
CA LEU A 210 16.31 1.64 35.15
C LEU A 210 15.84 0.71 36.29
N ASN A 211 15.95 -0.60 36.09
CA ASN A 211 15.62 -1.61 37.12
C ASN A 211 16.57 -1.50 38.31
N ARG A 212 17.86 -1.23 38.12
CA ARG A 212 18.81 -1.00 39.20
C ARG A 212 18.40 0.20 40.05
N LEU A 213 18.01 1.35 39.43
CA LEU A 213 17.50 2.52 40.16
C LEU A 213 16.25 2.19 40.99
N GLN A 214 15.33 1.37 40.43
CA GLN A 214 14.16 0.92 41.16
C GLN A 214 14.52 0.06 42.39
N ASN A 215 15.47 -0.84 42.24
CA ASN A 215 15.94 -1.69 43.34
C ASN A 215 16.64 -0.89 44.45
N ILE A 216 17.45 0.10 44.08
CA ILE A 216 18.08 1.02 45.04
C ILE A 216 17.01 1.80 45.81
N ALA A 217 15.96 2.27 45.13
CA ALA A 217 14.85 2.96 45.78
C ALA A 217 14.11 2.04 46.80
N ASN A 218 13.88 0.78 46.38
CA ASN A 218 13.21 -0.22 47.26
C ASN A 218 14.06 -0.55 48.49
N ASN A 219 15.36 -0.80 48.29
CA ASN A 219 16.29 -1.12 49.39
C ASN A 219 16.41 0.02 50.42
N ASN A 220 16.34 1.24 49.94
CA ASN A 220 16.37 2.45 50.78
C ASN A 220 14.96 2.85 51.31
N ASN A 221 13.94 2.01 51.16
CA ASN A 221 12.56 2.28 51.57
C ASN A 221 12.01 3.61 51.02
N ILE A 222 12.44 4.02 49.82
CA ILE A 222 12.00 5.22 49.13
C ILE A 222 10.75 4.92 48.31
N LYS A 223 9.60 5.35 48.77
CA LYS A 223 8.34 5.29 48.00
C LYS A 223 8.28 6.43 47.00
N PHE A 224 8.05 6.11 45.74
CA PHE A 224 7.86 7.09 44.68
C PHE A 224 6.54 7.84 44.89
N VAL A 225 6.58 9.17 44.77
CA VAL A 225 5.43 10.06 44.96
C VAL A 225 5.05 10.71 43.66
N TYR A 226 3.76 10.76 43.37
CA TYR A 226 3.19 11.35 42.15
C TYR A 226 2.15 12.40 42.50
N GLY A 227 1.93 13.38 41.63
CA GLY A 227 0.95 14.45 41.77
C GLY A 227 1.55 15.83 42.07
N LYS A 228 0.71 16.87 41.89
CA LYS A 228 1.13 18.27 42.11
C LYS A 228 1.46 18.52 43.58
N GLY A 229 2.52 19.27 43.85
CA GLY A 229 2.94 19.69 45.21
C GLY A 229 3.75 18.67 45.98
N LYS A 230 3.98 17.45 45.49
CA LYS A 230 4.82 16.43 46.17
C LYS A 230 6.27 16.58 45.76
N ARG A 231 7.17 16.68 46.75
CA ARG A 231 8.63 16.79 46.52
C ARG A 231 9.24 15.41 46.21
N LYS A 232 9.74 15.20 45.00
CA LYS A 232 10.42 13.96 44.59
C LYS A 232 11.84 13.92 45.14
N LYS A 233 12.28 12.74 45.62
CA LYS A 233 13.68 12.46 45.98
C LYS A 233 14.52 12.34 44.70
N ASN A 234 15.87 12.53 44.81
CA ASN A 234 16.76 12.52 43.65
C ASN A 234 16.68 11.19 42.86
N ILE A 235 16.68 10.04 43.53
CA ILE A 235 16.53 8.73 42.88
C ILE A 235 15.29 8.66 42.01
N GLN A 236 14.15 9.17 42.48
CA GLN A 236 12.93 9.20 41.68
C GLN A 236 13.05 10.15 40.47
N LYS A 237 13.75 11.28 40.60
CA LYS A 237 13.98 12.17 39.47
C LYS A 237 14.84 11.47 38.41
N TYR A 238 15.91 10.82 38.80
CA TYR A 238 16.78 10.06 37.90
C TYR A 238 16.03 8.92 37.21
N TYR A 239 15.20 8.19 37.95
CA TYR A 239 14.34 7.13 37.40
C TYR A 239 13.35 7.68 36.37
N ASP A 240 12.62 8.75 36.69
CA ASP A 240 11.63 9.35 35.81
C ASP A 240 12.29 9.93 34.54
N GLU A 241 13.46 10.56 34.69
CA GLU A 241 14.24 11.13 33.58
C GLU A 241 14.74 10.00 32.64
N LEU A 242 15.39 8.96 33.20
CA LEU A 242 15.88 7.83 32.43
C LEU A 242 14.74 7.10 31.72
N LYS A 243 13.60 6.88 32.40
CA LYS A 243 12.40 6.28 31.82
C LYS A 243 11.86 7.08 30.64
N THR A 244 11.84 8.40 30.75
CA THR A 244 11.40 9.30 29.68
C THR A 244 12.36 9.22 28.47
N ILE A 245 13.65 9.19 28.71
CA ILE A 245 14.67 9.06 27.66
C ILE A 245 14.55 7.71 26.94
N ILE A 246 14.39 6.61 27.67
CA ILE A 246 14.17 5.27 27.09
C ILE A 246 12.92 5.26 26.21
N GLY A 247 11.80 5.84 26.67
CA GLY A 247 10.59 5.97 25.87
C GLY A 247 10.83 6.71 24.55
N THR A 248 11.56 7.82 24.61
CA THR A 248 11.94 8.62 23.43
C THR A 248 12.88 7.87 22.49
N LEU A 249 13.86 7.13 23.03
CA LEU A 249 14.76 6.29 22.23
C LEU A 249 14.02 5.17 21.50
N LYS A 250 13.07 4.50 22.15
CA LYS A 250 12.18 3.50 21.52
C LYS A 250 11.37 4.09 20.39
N GLU A 251 10.84 5.30 20.58
CA GLU A 251 10.09 6.00 19.55
C GLU A 251 10.99 6.32 18.33
N TYR A 252 12.21 6.82 18.54
CA TYR A 252 13.15 7.09 17.45
C TYR A 252 13.61 5.81 16.76
N ALA A 253 13.89 4.75 17.50
CA ALA A 253 14.25 3.45 16.93
C ALA A 253 13.14 2.94 16.00
N GLY A 254 11.88 2.94 16.45
CA GLY A 254 10.75 2.55 15.62
C GLY A 254 10.52 3.45 14.39
N LYS A 255 10.83 4.76 14.48
CA LYS A 255 10.78 5.67 13.33
C LYS A 255 11.89 5.41 12.31
N ILE A 256 13.11 5.10 12.78
CA ILE A 256 14.26 4.78 11.93
C ILE A 256 14.02 3.45 11.22
N ASP A 257 13.53 2.45 11.95
CA ASP A 257 13.20 1.12 11.43
C ASP A 257 12.14 1.19 10.31
N LYS A 258 11.06 1.96 10.51
CA LYS A 258 10.05 2.20 9.48
C LYS A 258 10.59 2.85 8.20
N CYS A 259 11.63 3.67 8.29
CA CYS A 259 12.31 4.20 7.11
C CYS A 259 13.09 3.12 6.36
N GLY A 260 13.66 2.13 7.07
CA GLY A 260 14.57 1.16 6.48
C GLY A 260 15.80 1.81 5.83
N ASP A 261 16.50 1.07 4.95
CA ASP A 261 17.71 1.57 4.28
C ASP A 261 17.46 2.24 2.93
N GLY A 262 16.28 2.01 2.36
CA GLY A 262 15.93 2.46 1.00
C GLY A 262 15.50 3.93 0.91
N ARG A 263 15.04 4.54 2.00
CA ARG A 263 14.43 5.88 1.99
C ARG A 263 14.85 6.73 3.17
N SER A 264 14.72 8.05 3.02
CA SER A 264 15.11 9.05 4.03
C SER A 264 13.95 9.60 4.84
N SER A 265 12.70 9.28 4.48
CA SER A 265 11.51 9.86 5.09
C SER A 265 10.26 9.02 4.84
N TYR A 266 9.22 9.24 5.65
CA TYR A 266 7.88 8.71 5.41
C TYR A 266 6.81 9.66 5.95
N SER A 267 5.56 9.51 5.48
CA SER A 267 4.41 10.23 6.03
C SER A 267 3.82 9.47 7.24
N LYS A 268 3.38 10.18 8.27
CA LYS A 268 2.75 9.55 9.45
C LYS A 268 1.39 8.90 9.13
N THR A 269 0.69 9.42 8.12
CA THR A 269 -0.65 8.97 7.74
C THR A 269 -0.64 7.96 6.60
N ASP A 270 0.48 7.88 5.85
CA ASP A 270 0.74 6.88 4.84
C ASP A 270 2.21 6.46 4.96
N VAL A 271 2.45 5.39 5.72
CA VAL A 271 3.81 4.96 6.09
C VAL A 271 4.62 4.51 4.88
N ASP A 272 3.96 4.09 3.81
CA ASP A 272 4.61 3.62 2.59
C ASP A 272 5.01 4.75 1.65
N ALA A 273 4.36 5.92 1.74
CA ALA A 273 4.72 7.08 0.94
C ALA A 273 6.02 7.73 1.43
N THR A 274 6.89 8.08 0.48
CA THR A 274 8.16 8.78 0.74
C THR A 274 8.09 10.20 0.20
N PHE A 275 8.69 11.16 0.89
CA PHE A 275 8.77 12.54 0.41
C PHE A 275 9.75 12.64 -0.75
N MET A 276 9.22 13.00 -1.93
CA MET A 276 9.94 13.09 -3.19
C MET A 276 9.70 14.45 -3.83
N ARG A 277 10.69 14.94 -4.57
CA ARG A 277 10.51 16.11 -5.44
C ARG A 277 9.73 15.68 -6.68
N MET A 278 8.57 16.29 -6.93
CA MET A 278 7.73 16.00 -8.08
C MET A 278 8.30 16.65 -9.34
N LYS A 279 8.12 15.99 -10.52
CA LYS A 279 8.50 16.56 -11.83
C LYS A 279 7.58 17.74 -12.21
N THR A 280 6.29 17.58 -11.95
CA THR A 280 5.27 18.61 -12.18
C THR A 280 4.56 18.87 -10.86
N ASP A 281 4.60 20.11 -10.42
CA ASP A 281 3.88 20.59 -9.25
C ASP A 281 2.91 21.67 -9.70
N TYR A 282 1.64 21.54 -9.32
CA TYR A 282 0.61 22.53 -9.65
C TYR A 282 0.89 23.92 -9.05
N MET A 283 1.78 24.00 -8.03
CA MET A 283 2.26 25.25 -7.45
C MET A 283 3.52 25.80 -8.14
N GLY A 284 4.16 25.02 -9.03
CA GLY A 284 5.35 25.42 -9.78
C GLY A 284 6.63 25.62 -8.97
N ASN A 285 6.66 25.23 -7.69
CA ASN A 285 7.78 25.48 -6.76
C ASN A 285 8.61 24.24 -6.44
N THR A 286 8.44 23.14 -7.17
CA THR A 286 9.15 21.86 -6.96
C THR A 286 9.06 21.35 -5.51
N ALA A 287 7.89 21.47 -4.91
CA ALA A 287 7.66 21.05 -3.54
C ALA A 287 7.96 19.57 -3.32
N LEU A 288 8.42 19.26 -2.10
CA LEU A 288 8.52 17.88 -1.63
C LEU A 288 7.12 17.40 -1.21
N LEU A 289 6.62 16.38 -1.88
CA LEU A 289 5.32 15.79 -1.60
C LEU A 289 5.47 14.31 -1.26
N PRO A 290 4.58 13.76 -0.41
CA PRO A 290 4.53 12.31 -0.21
C PRO A 290 4.12 11.65 -1.53
N ALA A 291 4.92 10.69 -1.99
CA ALA A 291 4.74 10.07 -3.29
C ALA A 291 5.33 8.66 -3.34
N TYR A 292 4.94 7.94 -4.37
CA TYR A 292 5.50 6.68 -4.79
C TYR A 292 6.29 6.87 -6.08
N ASN A 293 7.43 6.19 -6.19
CA ASN A 293 8.16 6.12 -7.44
C ASN A 293 7.72 4.89 -8.21
N TRP A 294 7.00 5.09 -9.30
CA TRP A 294 6.48 4.04 -10.15
C TRP A 294 7.33 3.92 -11.41
N GLN A 295 7.95 2.78 -11.58
CA GLN A 295 8.80 2.46 -12.71
C GLN A 295 8.04 1.55 -13.66
N LEU A 296 8.05 1.88 -14.96
CA LEU A 296 7.48 1.09 -16.04
C LEU A 296 8.57 0.51 -16.89
N VAL A 297 8.39 -0.75 -17.27
CA VAL A 297 9.23 -1.43 -18.25
C VAL A 297 8.39 -1.71 -19.48
N THR A 298 8.84 -1.22 -20.62
CA THR A 298 8.15 -1.37 -21.91
C THR A 298 9.07 -2.00 -22.95
N CYS A 299 8.46 -2.64 -23.93
CA CYS A 299 9.12 -3.11 -25.14
C CYS A 299 8.29 -2.65 -26.34
N GLY A 300 8.81 -1.70 -27.09
CA GLY A 300 8.03 -1.01 -28.12
C GLY A 300 6.77 -0.37 -27.51
N GLU A 301 5.61 -0.72 -28.05
CA GLU A 301 4.30 -0.21 -27.57
C GLU A 301 3.69 -1.02 -26.42
N LEU A 302 4.33 -2.15 -26.03
CA LEU A 302 3.80 -3.02 -24.98
C LEU A 302 4.42 -2.68 -23.63
N ILE A 303 3.57 -2.41 -22.62
CA ILE A 303 3.97 -2.37 -21.22
C ILE A 303 4.14 -3.81 -20.73
N LEU A 304 5.36 -4.17 -20.31
CA LEU A 304 5.66 -5.50 -19.81
C LEU A 304 5.22 -5.66 -18.36
N TYR A 305 5.62 -4.75 -17.50
CA TYR A 305 5.25 -4.70 -16.09
C TYR A 305 5.60 -3.34 -15.47
N GLY A 306 5.10 -3.12 -14.26
CA GLY A 306 5.45 -1.96 -13.43
C GLY A 306 5.97 -2.37 -12.07
N LEU A 307 6.75 -1.50 -11.45
CA LEU A 307 7.23 -1.66 -10.08
C LEU A 307 7.05 -0.35 -9.31
N THR A 308 6.30 -0.41 -8.23
CA THR A 308 6.17 0.70 -7.29
C THR A 308 7.26 0.59 -6.23
N THR A 309 8.04 1.66 -6.04
CA THR A 309 9.11 1.71 -5.05
C THR A 309 8.94 2.88 -4.11
N GLN A 310 9.52 2.75 -2.91
CA GLN A 310 9.55 3.80 -1.89
C GLN A 310 10.80 4.69 -2.01
N THR A 311 11.72 4.37 -2.93
CA THR A 311 12.94 5.17 -3.12
C THR A 311 12.72 6.32 -4.11
N ALA A 312 13.21 7.50 -3.77
CA ALA A 312 13.11 8.68 -4.63
C ALA A 312 14.08 8.66 -5.81
N SER A 313 15.07 7.76 -5.81
CA SER A 313 16.13 7.67 -6.83
C SER A 313 15.83 6.57 -7.83
N ASP A 314 15.73 6.92 -9.11
CA ASP A 314 15.47 5.98 -10.22
C ASP A 314 16.62 4.98 -10.39
N GLY A 315 17.88 5.42 -10.21
CA GLY A 315 19.05 4.54 -10.30
C GLY A 315 19.03 3.37 -9.31
N LYS A 316 18.44 3.54 -8.12
CA LYS A 316 18.28 2.45 -7.13
C LYS A 316 17.17 1.47 -7.50
N CYS A 317 16.28 1.82 -8.42
CA CYS A 317 15.18 0.97 -8.87
C CYS A 317 15.62 -0.04 -9.93
N PHE A 318 16.75 0.16 -10.58
CA PHE A 318 17.20 -0.65 -11.73
C PHE A 318 17.39 -2.13 -11.36
N ILE A 319 18.15 -2.41 -10.29
CA ILE A 319 18.42 -3.80 -9.87
C ILE A 319 17.13 -4.53 -9.49
N PRO A 320 16.24 -3.97 -8.64
CA PRO A 320 14.93 -4.57 -8.35
C PRO A 320 14.09 -4.82 -9.61
N LEU A 321 14.08 -3.88 -10.56
CA LEU A 321 13.39 -4.06 -11.83
C LEU A 321 13.92 -5.25 -12.61
N MET A 322 15.24 -5.34 -12.80
CA MET A 322 15.85 -6.43 -13.56
C MET A 322 15.67 -7.80 -12.86
N ASN A 323 15.69 -7.84 -11.54
CA ASN A 323 15.36 -9.07 -10.80
C ASN A 323 13.92 -9.51 -11.07
N LYS A 324 12.98 -8.58 -11.05
CA LYS A 324 11.57 -8.85 -11.38
C LYS A 324 11.42 -9.30 -12.85
N TYR A 325 12.17 -8.72 -13.78
CA TYR A 325 12.19 -9.15 -15.18
C TYR A 325 12.61 -10.62 -15.31
N LYS A 326 13.70 -11.00 -14.62
CA LYS A 326 14.17 -12.40 -14.59
C LYS A 326 13.13 -13.34 -13.99
N GLU A 327 12.47 -12.93 -12.92
CA GLU A 327 11.41 -13.72 -12.29
C GLU A 327 10.23 -13.95 -13.24
N ILE A 328 9.77 -12.90 -13.93
CA ILE A 328 8.60 -12.98 -14.83
C ILE A 328 8.93 -13.73 -16.11
N PHE A 329 10.05 -13.44 -16.77
CA PHE A 329 10.35 -13.90 -18.12
C PHE A 329 11.44 -14.99 -18.19
N GLY A 330 12.17 -15.27 -17.11
CA GLY A 330 13.14 -16.37 -17.02
C GLY A 330 14.47 -16.12 -17.71
N TYR A 331 14.90 -14.85 -17.88
CA TYR A 331 16.16 -14.46 -18.54
C TYR A 331 17.22 -14.00 -17.56
#